data_876d9a4c77850fc6706ed4d801bba951
#
_entry.id   876d9a4c77850fc6706ed4d801bba951
#
_cell.length_a   1.000
_cell.length_b   1.000
_cell.length_c   1.000
_cell.angle_alpha   90.00
_cell.angle_beta   90.00
_cell.angle_gamma   90.00
#
_symmetry.space_group_name_H-M   'P 1'
#
loop_
_entity.id
_entity.type
_entity.pdbx_description
1 polymer ?
#
loop_
_entity_poly.entity_id
_entity_poly.type
_entity_poly.pdbx_seq_one_letter_code
_entity_poly.pdbx_strand_id
1 'polypeptide(L)'
;PAVAALEIGGQTLHHHESFRIALFPRRGGRAPELDDPEVLGWLGRFLGRIHAVGATQPFSHRPTLDIRSFGDAPRDTLLASPFLPPELRDTWLSVVDQALDGVRRCFEHAGSVPQIRLHGDVHGGNVLWTDAGPHFVDFDDARNGPAIQDLWMLLSGDAQAMARQLDSVLEGYEQFADFDPRS
;
A
#
# COMPACT_ATOMS: atom_id res chain seq x y z
N PRO A 1 13.19 -7.28 2.07
CA PRO A 1 12.06 -8.16 2.32
C PRO A 1 11.39 -7.89 3.66
N ALA A 2 10.19 -8.44 3.85
CA ALA A 2 9.43 -8.33 5.09
C ALA A 2 10.20 -8.95 6.27
N VAL A 3 10.00 -8.41 7.47
CA VAL A 3 10.50 -9.01 8.70
C VAL A 3 9.59 -10.18 9.06
N ALA A 4 10.12 -11.41 9.04
CA ALA A 4 9.34 -12.59 9.36
C ALA A 4 9.08 -12.71 10.85
N ALA A 5 7.89 -13.21 11.24
CA ALA A 5 7.58 -13.53 12.61
C ALA A 5 8.48 -14.70 13.11
N LEU A 6 8.78 -14.67 14.40
CA LEU A 6 9.54 -15.75 15.07
C LEU A 6 8.67 -17.00 15.17
N GLU A 7 9.27 -18.14 14.86
CA GLU A 7 8.64 -19.43 15.11
C GLU A 7 8.91 -19.90 16.53
N ILE A 8 7.85 -20.16 17.29
CA ILE A 8 7.91 -20.66 18.67
C ILE A 8 7.02 -21.89 18.75
N GLY A 9 7.60 -23.03 19.08
CA GLY A 9 6.86 -24.29 19.12
C GLY A 9 6.25 -24.71 17.78
N GLY A 10 6.89 -24.38 16.64
CA GLY A 10 6.41 -24.67 15.29
C GLY A 10 5.30 -23.74 14.79
N GLN A 11 5.02 -22.64 15.46
CA GLN A 11 3.98 -21.68 15.11
C GLN A 11 4.51 -20.24 15.12
N THR A 12 4.02 -19.41 14.21
CA THR A 12 4.30 -17.96 14.13
C THR A 12 3.16 -17.11 14.69
N LEU A 13 1.96 -17.68 14.84
CA LEU A 13 0.79 -17.02 15.41
C LEU A 13 0.32 -17.83 16.63
N HIS A 14 0.24 -17.16 17.76
CA HIS A 14 -0.18 -17.73 19.03
C HIS A 14 -1.52 -17.15 19.46
N HIS A 15 -2.31 -17.94 20.17
CA HIS A 15 -3.58 -17.53 20.74
C HIS A 15 -3.49 -17.57 22.26
N HIS A 16 -3.91 -16.49 22.92
CA HIS A 16 -4.08 -16.42 24.36
C HIS A 16 -5.38 -15.71 24.66
N GLU A 17 -6.34 -16.43 25.22
CA GLU A 17 -7.72 -15.94 25.41
C GLU A 17 -8.31 -15.44 24.07
N SER A 18 -8.71 -14.15 24.00
CA SER A 18 -9.21 -13.48 22.79
C SER A 18 -8.11 -12.83 21.92
N PHE A 19 -6.86 -12.88 22.37
CA PHE A 19 -5.75 -12.22 21.69
C PHE A 19 -5.06 -13.17 20.71
N ARG A 20 -4.64 -12.60 19.57
CA ARG A 20 -3.73 -13.20 18.62
C ARG A 20 -2.39 -12.50 18.72
N ILE A 21 -1.32 -13.23 18.92
CA ILE A 21 0.02 -12.72 19.23
C ILE A 21 1.02 -13.29 18.24
N ALA A 22 1.77 -12.42 17.59
CA ALA A 22 2.96 -12.78 16.83
C ALA A 22 4.16 -11.98 17.35
N LEU A 23 5.32 -12.61 17.39
CA LEU A 23 6.56 -11.98 17.84
C LEU A 23 7.48 -11.77 16.64
N PHE A 24 8.08 -10.59 16.56
CA PHE A 24 9.01 -10.24 15.50
C PHE A 24 10.38 -9.88 16.07
N PRO A 25 11.47 -10.23 15.38
CA PRO A 25 12.78 -9.74 15.79
C PRO A 25 12.81 -8.23 15.61
N ARG A 26 13.31 -7.50 16.62
CA ARG A 26 13.51 -6.07 16.47
C ARG A 26 14.57 -5.81 15.40
N ARG A 27 14.22 -5.05 14.38
CA ARG A 27 15.12 -4.57 13.34
C ARG A 27 15.37 -3.07 13.53
N GLY A 28 16.62 -2.67 13.43
CA GLY A 28 16.99 -1.27 13.33
C GLY A 28 17.06 -0.86 11.85
N GLY A 29 17.12 0.44 11.64
CA GLY A 29 17.26 1.05 10.31
C GLY A 29 16.98 2.54 10.40
N ARG A 30 17.29 3.27 9.35
CA ARG A 30 16.92 4.68 9.15
C ARG A 30 15.84 4.79 8.10
N ALA A 31 15.17 5.92 8.01
CA ALA A 31 14.28 6.20 6.88
C ALA A 31 15.08 6.22 5.57
N PRO A 32 14.53 5.72 4.45
CA PRO A 32 15.17 5.82 3.14
C PRO A 32 15.21 7.28 2.67
N GLU A 33 16.24 7.62 1.89
CA GLU A 33 16.37 8.92 1.24
C GLU A 33 15.65 8.87 -0.11
N LEU A 34 14.35 9.22 -0.13
CA LEU A 34 13.50 9.10 -1.32
C LEU A 34 13.83 10.09 -2.45
N ASP A 35 14.73 11.05 -2.21
CA ASP A 35 15.25 11.94 -3.24
C ASP A 35 16.43 11.32 -4.02
N ASP A 36 16.98 10.18 -3.53
CA ASP A 36 18.09 9.47 -4.18
C ASP A 36 17.55 8.42 -5.16
N PRO A 37 17.82 8.56 -6.48
CA PRO A 37 17.38 7.60 -7.49
C PRO A 37 17.90 6.16 -7.25
N GLU A 38 19.09 5.99 -6.68
CA GLU A 38 19.63 4.68 -6.37
C GLU A 38 18.82 3.99 -5.26
N VAL A 39 18.44 4.76 -4.22
CA VAL A 39 17.58 4.28 -3.14
C VAL A 39 16.20 3.89 -3.68
N LEU A 40 15.61 4.70 -4.57
CA LEU A 40 14.34 4.40 -5.22
C LEU A 40 14.42 3.13 -6.07
N GLY A 41 15.49 2.96 -6.85
CA GLY A 41 15.72 1.73 -7.62
C GLY A 41 15.84 0.48 -6.72
N TRP A 42 16.48 0.59 -5.57
CA TRP A 42 16.51 -0.50 -4.58
C TRP A 42 15.12 -0.81 -4.03
N LEU A 43 14.36 0.22 -3.66
CA LEU A 43 12.97 0.03 -3.19
C LEU A 43 12.11 -0.65 -4.26
N GLY A 44 12.24 -0.22 -5.52
CA GLY A 44 11.59 -0.85 -6.64
C GLY A 44 11.90 -2.35 -6.75
N ARG A 45 13.18 -2.75 -6.68
CA ARG A 45 13.59 -4.18 -6.70
C ARG A 45 12.90 -5.00 -5.62
N PHE A 46 12.85 -4.46 -4.41
CA PHE A 46 12.26 -5.19 -3.29
C PHE A 46 10.73 -5.25 -3.39
N LEU A 47 10.08 -4.17 -3.83
CA LEU A 47 8.63 -4.17 -4.10
C LEU A 47 8.28 -5.11 -5.25
N GLY A 48 9.03 -5.12 -6.35
CA GLY A 48 8.84 -6.07 -7.45
C GLY A 48 8.88 -7.53 -6.96
N ARG A 49 9.80 -7.86 -6.05
CA ARG A 49 9.87 -9.20 -5.44
C ARG A 49 8.68 -9.50 -4.52
N ILE A 50 8.22 -8.52 -3.73
CA ILE A 50 7.03 -8.66 -2.88
C ILE A 50 5.80 -8.88 -3.76
N HIS A 51 5.64 -8.09 -4.81
CA HIS A 51 4.51 -8.17 -5.74
C HIS A 51 4.53 -9.44 -6.59
N ALA A 52 5.70 -9.91 -7.03
CA ALA A 52 5.83 -11.21 -7.71
C ALA A 52 5.28 -12.36 -6.85
N VAL A 53 5.57 -12.34 -5.53
CA VAL A 53 4.97 -13.27 -4.57
C VAL A 53 3.49 -12.94 -4.36
N GLY A 54 3.12 -11.66 -4.27
CA GLY A 54 1.75 -11.18 -4.10
C GLY A 54 0.81 -11.61 -5.22
N ALA A 55 1.31 -11.69 -6.44
CA ALA A 55 0.55 -12.08 -7.63
C ALA A 55 0.22 -13.58 -7.70
N THR A 56 0.85 -14.43 -6.88
CA THR A 56 0.62 -15.88 -6.94
C THR A 56 -0.77 -16.31 -6.49
N GLN A 57 -1.37 -15.57 -5.57
CA GLN A 57 -2.74 -15.79 -5.08
C GLN A 57 -3.25 -14.56 -4.30
N PRO A 58 -4.55 -14.24 -4.32
CA PRO A 58 -5.11 -13.14 -3.54
C PRO A 58 -5.19 -13.48 -2.05
N PHE A 59 -5.33 -12.46 -1.20
CA PHE A 59 -5.82 -12.65 0.16
C PHE A 59 -7.30 -13.05 0.14
N SER A 60 -7.68 -14.04 0.94
CA SER A 60 -9.07 -14.51 1.08
C SER A 60 -9.85 -13.79 2.19
N HIS A 61 -9.16 -13.15 3.14
CA HIS A 61 -9.77 -12.52 4.32
C HIS A 61 -9.38 -11.05 4.53
N ARG A 62 -8.59 -10.47 3.61
CA ARG A 62 -8.25 -9.06 3.59
C ARG A 62 -9.12 -8.32 2.56
N PRO A 63 -9.40 -7.02 2.75
CA PRO A 63 -10.19 -6.24 1.80
C PRO A 63 -9.49 -6.14 0.44
N THR A 64 -10.28 -5.78 -0.56
CA THR A 64 -9.76 -5.35 -1.86
C THR A 64 -9.88 -3.84 -1.96
N LEU A 65 -8.86 -3.20 -2.49
CA LEU A 65 -8.86 -1.76 -2.78
C LEU A 65 -9.76 -1.49 -3.98
N ASP A 66 -11.00 -1.15 -3.69
CA ASP A 66 -12.02 -0.77 -4.67
C ASP A 66 -12.83 0.43 -4.19
N ILE A 67 -13.60 1.01 -5.10
CA ILE A 67 -14.40 2.20 -4.82
C ILE A 67 -15.45 1.96 -3.73
N ARG A 68 -16.01 0.75 -3.66
CA ARG A 68 -17.00 0.40 -2.67
C ARG A 68 -16.41 0.34 -1.26
N SER A 69 -15.28 -0.38 -1.11
CA SER A 69 -14.67 -0.64 0.19
C SER A 69 -13.96 0.58 0.76
N PHE A 70 -13.32 1.39 -0.10
CA PHE A 70 -12.49 2.52 0.31
C PHE A 70 -13.07 3.90 -0.04
N GLY A 71 -14.21 3.94 -0.73
CA GLY A 71 -14.93 5.16 -1.08
C GLY A 71 -16.35 5.18 -0.49
N ASP A 72 -17.24 4.36 -1.06
CA ASP A 72 -18.68 4.43 -0.72
C ASP A 72 -18.96 4.02 0.73
N ALA A 73 -18.38 2.93 1.22
CA ALA A 73 -18.62 2.45 2.58
C ALA A 73 -18.12 3.41 3.68
N PRO A 74 -16.91 3.99 3.62
CA PRO A 74 -16.49 5.04 4.54
C PRO A 74 -17.37 6.29 4.48
N ARG A 75 -17.77 6.72 3.27
CA ARG A 75 -18.70 7.84 3.07
C ARG A 75 -20.01 7.60 3.81
N ASP A 76 -20.64 6.45 3.61
CA ASP A 76 -21.92 6.11 4.22
C ASP A 76 -21.80 5.95 5.74
N THR A 77 -20.70 5.37 6.21
CA THR A 77 -20.39 5.26 7.64
C THR A 77 -20.29 6.64 8.30
N LEU A 78 -19.58 7.58 7.66
CA LEU A 78 -19.43 8.93 8.20
C LEU A 78 -20.75 9.71 8.17
N LEU A 79 -21.56 9.54 7.11
CA LEU A 79 -22.91 10.12 7.03
C LEU A 79 -23.85 9.64 8.13
N ALA A 80 -23.73 8.38 8.54
CA ALA A 80 -24.53 7.80 9.62
C ALA A 80 -23.98 8.13 11.02
N SER A 81 -22.76 8.66 11.11
CA SER A 81 -22.08 8.91 12.38
C SER A 81 -22.44 10.28 12.97
N PRO A 82 -22.34 10.45 14.30
CA PRO A 82 -22.51 11.75 14.95
C PRO A 82 -21.29 12.68 14.80
N PHE A 83 -20.18 12.20 14.19
CA PHE A 83 -18.96 12.97 14.05
C PHE A 83 -19.03 14.04 12.95
N LEU A 84 -19.98 13.90 12.01
CA LEU A 84 -20.20 14.90 10.97
C LEU A 84 -21.23 15.94 11.45
N PRO A 85 -20.80 17.20 11.72
CA PRO A 85 -21.70 18.25 12.15
C PRO A 85 -22.82 18.48 11.14
N PRO A 86 -24.09 18.65 11.60
CA PRO A 86 -25.22 18.84 10.70
C PRO A 86 -25.06 19.98 9.69
N GLU A 87 -24.46 21.08 10.12
CA GLU A 87 -24.21 22.29 9.30
C GLU A 87 -23.17 22.08 8.20
N LEU A 88 -22.32 21.07 8.31
CA LEU A 88 -21.30 20.74 7.29
C LEU A 88 -21.76 19.61 6.35
N ARG A 89 -22.84 18.93 6.68
CA ARG A 89 -23.24 17.68 6.04
C ARG A 89 -23.42 17.83 4.52
N ASP A 90 -24.18 18.82 4.08
CA ASP A 90 -24.48 18.97 2.65
C ASP A 90 -23.25 19.39 1.85
N THR A 91 -22.42 20.28 2.41
CA THR A 91 -21.16 20.71 1.79
C THR A 91 -20.18 19.56 1.70
N TRP A 92 -19.99 18.80 2.80
CA TRP A 92 -19.12 17.65 2.84
C TRP A 92 -19.58 16.58 1.82
N LEU A 93 -20.88 16.27 1.79
CA LEU A 93 -21.44 15.29 0.86
C LEU A 93 -21.20 15.68 -0.59
N SER A 94 -21.43 16.95 -0.95
CA SER A 94 -21.18 17.45 -2.30
C SER A 94 -19.73 17.29 -2.73
N VAL A 95 -18.77 17.60 -1.83
CA VAL A 95 -17.34 17.48 -2.13
C VAL A 95 -16.92 16.03 -2.25
N VAL A 96 -17.35 15.17 -1.33
CA VAL A 96 -17.03 13.73 -1.35
C VAL A 96 -17.61 13.05 -2.58
N ASP A 97 -18.87 13.33 -2.94
CA ASP A 97 -19.47 12.74 -4.14
C ASP A 97 -18.71 13.14 -5.41
N GLN A 98 -18.30 14.40 -5.54
CA GLN A 98 -17.46 14.84 -6.67
C GLN A 98 -16.10 14.13 -6.70
N ALA A 99 -15.45 13.95 -5.54
CA ALA A 99 -14.18 13.24 -5.45
C ALA A 99 -14.37 11.76 -5.84
N LEU A 100 -15.40 11.09 -5.32
CA LEU A 100 -15.68 9.69 -5.65
C LEU A 100 -16.06 9.50 -7.12
N ASP A 101 -16.75 10.45 -7.74
CA ASP A 101 -17.00 10.42 -9.18
C ASP A 101 -15.71 10.57 -9.99
N GLY A 102 -14.75 11.37 -9.50
CA GLY A 102 -13.42 11.43 -10.07
C GLY A 102 -12.69 10.08 -10.01
N VAL A 103 -12.71 9.45 -8.83
CA VAL A 103 -12.11 8.13 -8.63
C VAL A 103 -12.77 7.06 -9.51
N ARG A 104 -14.11 7.05 -9.63
CA ARG A 104 -14.83 6.13 -10.53
C ARG A 104 -14.34 6.25 -11.96
N ARG A 105 -14.22 7.49 -12.48
CA ARG A 105 -13.68 7.72 -13.83
C ARG A 105 -12.24 7.22 -13.99
N CYS A 106 -11.40 7.33 -12.95
CA CYS A 106 -10.04 6.76 -13.00
C CYS A 106 -10.09 5.24 -13.10
N PHE A 107 -10.90 4.56 -12.30
CA PHE A 107 -11.06 3.10 -12.38
C PHE A 107 -11.64 2.66 -13.73
N GLU A 108 -12.64 3.38 -14.25
CA GLU A 108 -13.21 3.12 -15.58
C GLU A 108 -12.17 3.27 -16.70
N HIS A 109 -11.32 4.31 -16.61
CA HIS A 109 -10.25 4.55 -17.57
C HIS A 109 -9.17 3.47 -17.51
N ALA A 110 -8.77 3.05 -16.31
CA ALA A 110 -7.81 1.98 -16.10
C ALA A 110 -8.35 0.62 -16.59
N GLY A 111 -9.68 0.41 -16.52
CA GLY A 111 -10.31 -0.85 -16.88
C GLY A 111 -9.97 -1.99 -15.94
N SER A 112 -9.76 -3.19 -16.49
CA SER A 112 -9.38 -4.34 -15.67
C SER A 112 -7.87 -4.36 -15.47
N VAL A 113 -7.42 -4.02 -14.25
CA VAL A 113 -6.02 -4.12 -13.83
C VAL A 113 -5.83 -5.30 -12.88
N PRO A 114 -4.66 -5.96 -12.90
CA PRO A 114 -4.36 -7.06 -11.99
C PRO A 114 -4.50 -6.65 -10.52
N GLN A 115 -5.18 -7.50 -9.75
CA GLN A 115 -5.29 -7.33 -8.31
C GLN A 115 -4.35 -8.33 -7.64
N ILE A 116 -3.34 -7.83 -6.95
CA ILE A 116 -2.33 -8.61 -6.26
C ILE A 116 -2.36 -8.35 -4.76
N ARG A 117 -1.66 -9.16 -3.97
CA ARG A 117 -1.46 -8.83 -2.56
C ARG A 117 -0.45 -7.71 -2.43
N LEU A 118 -0.86 -6.64 -1.80
CA LEU A 118 -0.07 -5.44 -1.53
C LEU A 118 0.37 -5.38 -0.08
N HIS A 119 1.40 -4.58 0.19
CA HIS A 119 1.66 -4.06 1.52
C HIS A 119 0.52 -3.12 1.96
N GLY A 120 0.12 -2.22 1.06
CA GLY A 120 -1.02 -1.31 1.21
C GLY A 120 -0.69 0.04 1.83
N ASP A 121 0.49 0.18 2.46
CA ASP A 121 0.94 1.42 3.13
C ASP A 121 2.46 1.59 3.02
N VAL A 122 3.01 1.59 1.80
CA VAL A 122 4.44 1.70 1.53
C VAL A 122 4.87 3.18 1.53
N HIS A 123 4.92 3.79 2.68
CA HIS A 123 5.58 5.09 2.84
C HIS A 123 6.96 4.95 3.50
N GLY A 124 7.79 6.00 3.44
CA GLY A 124 9.16 5.96 3.96
C GLY A 124 9.27 5.59 5.44
N GLY A 125 8.23 5.82 6.25
CA GLY A 125 8.18 5.43 7.67
C GLY A 125 8.04 3.92 7.89
N ASN A 126 7.50 3.19 6.91
CA ASN A 126 7.33 1.74 6.95
C ASN A 126 8.49 1.00 6.27
N VAL A 127 9.58 1.72 5.94
CA VAL A 127 10.80 1.17 5.39
C VAL A 127 11.97 1.42 6.33
N LEU A 128 12.60 0.36 6.80
CA LEU A 128 13.82 0.43 7.60
C LEU A 128 15.02 0.18 6.68
N TRP A 129 15.71 1.24 6.31
CA TRP A 129 16.92 1.16 5.49
C TRP A 129 18.13 0.73 6.32
N THR A 130 18.82 -0.30 5.87
CA THR A 130 20.04 -0.82 6.48
C THR A 130 21.14 -0.99 5.44
N ASP A 131 22.36 -1.30 5.87
CA ASP A 131 23.49 -1.61 4.96
C ASP A 131 23.21 -2.88 4.11
N ALA A 132 22.30 -3.74 4.53
CA ALA A 132 21.85 -4.92 3.78
C ALA A 132 20.65 -4.65 2.86
N GLY A 133 20.20 -3.39 2.76
CA GLY A 133 19.04 -2.96 1.99
C GLY A 133 17.79 -2.70 2.83
N PRO A 134 16.64 -2.45 2.18
CA PRO A 134 15.39 -2.12 2.86
C PRO A 134 14.73 -3.33 3.50
N HIS A 135 14.12 -3.09 4.67
CA HIS A 135 13.16 -3.99 5.31
C HIS A 135 11.82 -3.30 5.40
N PHE A 136 10.77 -3.95 4.89
CA PHE A 136 9.40 -3.47 4.99
C PHE A 136 8.77 -4.01 6.26
N VAL A 137 8.07 -3.13 6.98
CA VAL A 137 7.41 -3.38 8.25
C VAL A 137 5.98 -2.84 8.20
N ASP A 138 5.16 -3.22 9.17
CA ASP A 138 3.77 -2.74 9.31
C ASP A 138 2.86 -3.17 8.14
N PHE A 139 2.59 -4.46 8.06
CA PHE A 139 1.68 -5.07 7.08
C PHE A 139 0.20 -5.05 7.53
N ASP A 140 -0.16 -4.19 8.48
CA ASP A 140 -1.53 -4.17 9.00
C ASP A 140 -2.53 -3.75 7.93
N ASP A 141 -2.11 -2.89 7.01
CA ASP A 141 -2.89 -2.43 5.86
C ASP A 141 -2.80 -3.33 4.61
N ALA A 142 -2.16 -4.50 4.71
CA ALA A 142 -2.04 -5.41 3.57
C ALA A 142 -3.41 -5.81 3.03
N ARG A 143 -3.57 -5.70 1.69
CA ARG A 143 -4.85 -5.90 0.98
C ARG A 143 -4.63 -6.37 -0.44
N ASN A 144 -5.71 -6.73 -1.14
CA ASN A 144 -5.65 -6.91 -2.59
C ASN A 144 -5.81 -5.55 -3.28
N GLY A 145 -5.07 -5.31 -4.34
CA GLY A 145 -5.19 -4.07 -5.11
C GLY A 145 -4.23 -3.99 -6.28
N PRO A 146 -4.27 -2.90 -7.04
CA PRO A 146 -3.34 -2.64 -8.13
C PRO A 146 -1.95 -2.28 -7.60
N ALA A 147 -0.90 -2.70 -8.31
CA ALA A 147 0.50 -2.53 -7.90
C ALA A 147 0.87 -1.07 -7.61
N ILE A 148 0.28 -0.12 -8.34
CA ILE A 148 0.56 1.31 -8.18
C ILE A 148 0.32 1.81 -6.75
N GLN A 149 -0.59 1.18 -5.99
CA GLN A 149 -0.86 1.58 -4.60
C GLN A 149 0.39 1.58 -3.72
N ASP A 150 1.28 0.61 -3.90
CA ASP A 150 2.52 0.55 -3.12
C ASP A 150 3.65 1.40 -3.72
N LEU A 151 3.54 1.83 -4.98
CA LEU A 151 4.58 2.60 -5.65
C LEU A 151 4.40 4.11 -5.46
N TRP A 152 3.17 4.63 -5.61
CA TRP A 152 2.92 6.07 -5.58
C TRP A 152 3.24 6.71 -4.22
N MET A 153 3.14 5.96 -3.13
CA MET A 153 3.41 6.44 -1.77
C MET A 153 4.89 6.76 -1.51
N LEU A 154 5.78 6.34 -2.40
CA LEU A 154 7.20 6.71 -2.40
C LEU A 154 7.49 8.02 -3.12
N LEU A 155 6.51 8.55 -3.86
CA LEU A 155 6.69 9.71 -4.74
C LEU A 155 6.29 11.01 -4.04
N SER A 156 7.03 12.09 -4.32
CA SER A 156 6.76 13.41 -3.74
C SER A 156 7.21 14.54 -4.66
N GLY A 157 6.67 15.74 -4.43
CA GLY A 157 7.00 16.92 -5.19
C GLY A 157 5.98 17.23 -6.31
N ASP A 158 6.42 17.93 -7.35
CA ASP A 158 5.59 18.22 -8.51
C ASP A 158 5.50 17.01 -9.47
N ALA A 159 4.62 17.12 -10.47
CA ALA A 159 4.39 16.04 -11.43
C ALA A 159 5.66 15.59 -12.16
N GLN A 160 6.59 16.52 -12.46
CA GLN A 160 7.85 16.20 -13.12
C GLN A 160 8.82 15.48 -12.19
N ALA A 161 8.86 15.89 -10.92
CA ALA A 161 9.67 15.21 -9.90
C ALA A 161 9.14 13.78 -9.65
N MET A 162 7.83 13.64 -9.46
CA MET A 162 7.18 12.34 -9.26
C MET A 162 7.39 11.41 -10.46
N ALA A 163 7.34 11.92 -11.70
CA ALA A 163 7.60 11.11 -12.90
C ALA A 163 9.03 10.55 -12.90
N ARG A 164 10.04 11.38 -12.60
CA ARG A 164 11.44 10.92 -12.51
C ARG A 164 11.64 9.89 -11.39
N GLN A 165 11.01 10.11 -10.25
CA GLN A 165 11.05 9.16 -9.12
C GLN A 165 10.42 7.83 -9.50
N LEU A 166 9.25 7.87 -10.16
CA LEU A 166 8.58 6.67 -10.66
C LEU A 166 9.46 5.89 -11.64
N ASP A 167 10.11 6.58 -12.59
CA ASP A 167 11.03 5.95 -13.54
C ASP A 167 12.14 5.18 -12.79
N SER A 168 12.73 5.79 -11.73
CA SER A 168 13.76 5.15 -10.91
C SER A 168 13.23 3.94 -10.15
N VAL A 169 12.01 4.01 -9.61
CA VAL A 169 11.35 2.88 -8.93
C VAL A 169 11.10 1.76 -9.93
N LEU A 170 10.56 2.08 -11.11
CA LEU A 170 10.21 1.08 -12.13
C LEU A 170 11.45 0.39 -12.72
N GLU A 171 12.57 1.08 -12.89
CA GLU A 171 13.85 0.47 -13.31
C GLU A 171 14.25 -0.69 -12.38
N GLY A 172 14.02 -0.54 -11.10
CA GLY A 172 14.23 -1.62 -10.13
C GLY A 172 13.13 -2.66 -10.11
N TYR A 173 11.89 -2.24 -10.14
CA TYR A 173 10.69 -3.06 -10.01
C TYR A 173 10.56 -4.09 -11.15
N GLU A 174 10.76 -3.64 -12.39
CA GLU A 174 10.59 -4.46 -13.60
C GLU A 174 11.66 -5.56 -13.76
N GLN A 175 12.66 -5.60 -12.88
CA GLN A 175 13.57 -6.74 -12.80
C GLN A 175 12.90 -8.00 -12.20
N PHE A 176 11.74 -7.86 -11.54
CA PHE A 176 11.06 -8.94 -10.81
C PHE A 176 9.57 -9.07 -11.09
N ALA A 177 8.91 -8.02 -11.52
CA ALA A 177 7.49 -8.02 -11.82
C ALA A 177 7.20 -7.02 -12.94
N ASP A 178 6.33 -7.38 -13.88
CA ASP A 178 5.87 -6.45 -14.92
C ASP A 178 4.98 -5.37 -14.30
N PHE A 179 5.16 -4.12 -14.73
CA PHE A 179 4.29 -3.01 -14.34
C PHE A 179 3.28 -2.72 -15.44
N ASP A 180 2.00 -2.70 -15.09
CA ASP A 180 0.94 -2.26 -16.01
C ASP A 180 0.73 -0.75 -15.83
N PRO A 181 1.05 0.10 -16.81
CA PRO A 181 0.91 1.55 -16.68
C PRO A 181 -0.54 2.04 -16.58
N ARG A 182 -1.52 1.13 -16.69
CA ARG A 182 -2.94 1.43 -16.45
C ARG A 182 -3.34 1.25 -14.99
N SER A 183 -2.50 0.54 -14.22
CA SER A 183 -2.77 0.26 -12.80
C SER A 183 -2.65 1.50 -11.91
#